data_6e259a5103e766c581e13b1d9938fe44
#
_entry.id   6e259a5103e766c581e13b1d9938fe44
#
_cell.length_a   1.000
_cell.length_b   1.000
_cell.length_c   1.000
_cell.angle_alpha   90.00
_cell.angle_beta   90.00
_cell.angle_gamma   90.00
#
_symmetry.space_group_name_H-M   'P 1'
#
loop_
_entity.id
_entity.type
_entity.pdbx_description
1 polymer ?
#
loop_
_entity_poly.entity_id
_entity_poly.type
_entity_poly.pdbx_seq_one_letter_code
_entity_poly.pdbx_strand_id
1 'polypeptide(L)'
;MLGKKTRITVLGVILSSMLLAGCGVKEAEPEKGHQDSHQVVAANGDLQEMTLGTDKLPTFLDSLDPALKTAYSTAASVKDILTSIPCYCGCGESAGHQSNLNCFIKEVNADGSVVWDDHGTRCGVCVETTMTVSKLSKQGKSVKDIRNIIDKTYSTGEYAAPTPTPEVM
;
A
#
# COMPACT_ATOMS: atom_id res chain seq x y z
N MET A 1 -91.75 -43.50 16.60
CA MET A 1 -91.68 -42.07 16.12
C MET A 1 -90.25 -41.61 16.18
N LEU A 2 -89.77 -41.23 15.10
CA LEU A 2 -88.53 -40.83 14.53
C LEU A 2 -87.45 -40.37 15.47
N GLY A 3 -86.35 -41.15 15.56
CA GLY A 3 -85.05 -40.69 16.13
C GLY A 3 -84.14 -40.15 15.04
N LYS A 4 -83.74 -38.91 15.17
CA LYS A 4 -82.75 -38.27 14.30
C LYS A 4 -81.33 -38.71 14.68
N LYS A 5 -80.70 -39.39 13.75
CA LYS A 5 -79.27 -39.78 13.86
C LYS A 5 -78.40 -38.51 13.55
N THR A 6 -77.70 -38.01 14.54
CA THR A 6 -76.73 -37.02 14.37
C THR A 6 -75.40 -37.64 13.91
N ARG A 7 -74.92 -37.28 12.72
CA ARG A 7 -73.63 -37.67 12.20
C ARG A 7 -72.61 -36.67 12.68
N ILE A 8 -71.69 -37.14 13.51
CA ILE A 8 -70.50 -36.36 13.91
C ILE A 8 -69.44 -36.58 12.85
N THR A 9 -69.20 -35.56 12.11
CA THR A 9 -68.07 -35.50 11.14
C THR A 9 -66.79 -35.14 11.91
N VAL A 10 -65.88 -36.09 12.02
CA VAL A 10 -64.54 -35.83 12.59
C VAL A 10 -63.70 -35.15 11.51
N LEU A 11 -63.41 -33.89 11.75
CA LEU A 11 -62.51 -33.13 10.91
C LEU A 11 -61.07 -33.44 11.33
N GLY A 12 -60.37 -34.21 10.51
CA GLY A 12 -58.96 -34.51 10.72
C GLY A 12 -58.10 -33.27 10.45
N VAL A 13 -57.43 -32.77 11.49
CA VAL A 13 -56.42 -31.74 11.38
C VAL A 13 -55.12 -32.41 10.98
N ILE A 14 -54.73 -32.21 9.73
CA ILE A 14 -53.40 -32.61 9.23
C ILE A 14 -52.42 -31.55 9.69
N LEU A 15 -51.62 -31.89 10.69
CA LEU A 15 -50.52 -31.07 11.16
C LEU A 15 -49.34 -31.20 10.18
N SER A 16 -49.22 -30.23 9.26
CA SER A 16 -48.11 -30.14 8.30
C SER A 16 -46.88 -29.65 9.04
N SER A 17 -45.95 -30.57 9.32
CA SER A 17 -44.64 -30.25 9.91
C SER A 17 -43.78 -29.61 8.83
N MET A 18 -43.65 -28.26 8.84
CA MET A 18 -42.63 -27.54 8.07
C MET A 18 -41.28 -27.76 8.71
N LEU A 19 -40.46 -28.60 8.08
CA LEU A 19 -39.02 -28.67 8.34
C LEU A 19 -38.38 -27.35 7.84
N LEU A 20 -38.11 -26.43 8.74
CA LEU A 20 -37.19 -25.31 8.45
C LEU A 20 -35.79 -25.92 8.37
N ALA A 21 -35.30 -26.08 7.14
CA ALA A 21 -33.88 -26.25 6.89
C ALA A 21 -33.18 -24.91 7.27
N GLY A 22 -32.66 -24.85 8.49
CA GLY A 22 -31.78 -23.77 8.93
C GLY A 22 -30.51 -23.85 8.11
N CYS A 23 -30.34 -22.95 7.13
CA CYS A 23 -29.03 -22.62 6.62
C CYS A 23 -28.23 -22.07 7.78
N GLY A 24 -27.33 -22.90 8.31
CA GLY A 24 -26.31 -22.43 9.25
C GLY A 24 -25.47 -21.38 8.58
N VAL A 25 -25.72 -20.12 8.92
CA VAL A 25 -24.75 -19.05 8.72
C VAL A 25 -23.58 -19.46 9.60
N LYS A 26 -22.50 -19.96 8.99
CA LYS A 26 -21.22 -20.06 9.64
C LYS A 26 -20.84 -18.65 10.02
N GLU A 27 -20.97 -18.30 11.28
CA GLU A 27 -20.31 -17.14 11.84
C GLU A 27 -18.83 -17.30 11.53
N ALA A 28 -18.33 -16.46 10.62
CA ALA A 28 -16.90 -16.35 10.39
C ALA A 28 -16.32 -15.86 11.72
N GLU A 29 -15.51 -16.70 12.36
CA GLU A 29 -14.66 -16.25 13.46
C GLU A 29 -13.88 -15.03 12.96
N PRO A 30 -13.77 -13.94 13.77
CA PRO A 30 -12.93 -12.82 13.40
C PRO A 30 -11.50 -13.32 13.27
N GLU A 31 -11.00 -13.33 12.03
CA GLU A 31 -9.59 -13.60 11.78
C GLU A 31 -8.78 -12.57 12.57
N LYS A 32 -8.04 -13.05 13.56
CA LYS A 32 -7.08 -12.27 14.33
C LYS A 32 -6.02 -11.77 13.35
N GLY A 33 -6.00 -10.45 13.14
CA GLY A 33 -4.81 -9.75 12.66
C GLY A 33 -4.82 -9.22 11.23
N HIS A 34 -5.93 -8.69 10.71
CA HIS A 34 -5.80 -7.63 9.72
C HIS A 34 -5.81 -6.29 10.47
N GLN A 35 -4.63 -5.82 10.77
CA GLN A 35 -4.41 -4.40 11.07
C GLN A 35 -4.89 -3.65 9.83
N ASP A 36 -5.86 -2.73 10.01
CA ASP A 36 -6.47 -1.93 8.94
C ASP A 36 -5.38 -1.19 8.13
N SER A 37 -4.85 -1.85 7.11
CA SER A 37 -4.06 -1.20 6.08
C SER A 37 -5.06 -0.63 5.08
N HIS A 38 -5.34 0.67 5.17
CA HIS A 38 -6.17 1.35 4.19
C HIS A 38 -5.39 1.44 2.88
N GLN A 39 -5.75 0.59 1.91
CA GLN A 39 -5.23 0.65 0.56
C GLN A 39 -6.17 1.47 -0.33
N VAL A 40 -5.61 2.37 -1.13
CA VAL A 40 -6.31 3.15 -2.13
C VAL A 40 -5.52 3.16 -3.43
N VAL A 41 -6.20 3.18 -4.57
CA VAL A 41 -5.58 3.42 -5.86
C VAL A 41 -5.64 4.90 -6.15
N ALA A 42 -4.48 5.53 -6.29
CA ALA A 42 -4.34 6.94 -6.61
C ALA A 42 -4.76 7.22 -8.06
N ALA A 43 -5.02 8.49 -8.41
CA ALA A 43 -5.46 8.89 -9.74
C ALA A 43 -4.44 8.55 -10.85
N ASN A 44 -3.16 8.46 -10.52
CA ASN A 44 -2.07 8.04 -11.42
C ASN A 44 -1.94 6.51 -11.54
N GLY A 45 -2.78 5.73 -10.85
CA GLY A 45 -2.80 4.27 -10.87
C GLY A 45 -1.88 3.60 -9.85
N ASP A 46 -1.12 4.35 -9.06
CA ASP A 46 -0.28 3.80 -8.00
C ASP A 46 -1.15 3.31 -6.83
N LEU A 47 -0.80 2.15 -6.27
CA LEU A 47 -1.40 1.65 -5.05
C LEU A 47 -0.75 2.32 -3.85
N GLN A 48 -1.56 2.95 -3.01
CA GLN A 48 -1.11 3.56 -1.77
C GLN A 48 -1.68 2.82 -0.57
N GLU A 49 -0.85 2.64 0.46
CA GLU A 49 -1.23 1.94 1.68
C GLU A 49 -0.74 2.71 2.90
N MET A 50 -1.62 2.96 3.86
CA MET A 50 -1.29 3.62 5.10
C MET A 50 -0.89 2.61 6.18
N THR A 51 0.22 2.89 6.88
CA THR A 51 0.66 2.14 8.07
C THR A 51 0.90 3.08 9.25
N LEU A 52 1.03 2.52 10.45
CA LEU A 52 1.17 3.31 11.69
C LEU A 52 2.54 4.00 11.82
N GLY A 53 3.53 3.64 10.99
CA GLY A 53 4.86 4.24 11.04
C GLY A 53 5.82 3.62 10.04
N THR A 54 7.03 4.17 9.97
CA THR A 54 8.09 3.71 9.04
C THR A 54 8.68 2.34 9.39
N ASP A 55 8.42 1.83 10.58
CA ASP A 55 8.80 0.48 11.04
C ASP A 55 7.83 -0.60 10.56
N LYS A 56 6.68 -0.20 10.01
CA LYS A 56 5.68 -1.08 9.42
C LYS A 56 5.68 -0.90 7.91
N LEU A 57 6.19 -1.91 7.21
CA LEU A 57 6.15 -1.92 5.75
C LEU A 57 4.74 -2.24 5.26
N PRO A 58 4.37 -1.72 4.07
CA PRO A 58 3.06 -1.96 3.49
C PRO A 58 2.88 -3.42 3.05
N THR A 59 1.65 -3.91 3.11
CA THR A 59 1.34 -5.33 2.82
C THR A 59 1.44 -5.65 1.34
N PHE A 60 1.36 -4.66 0.44
CA PHE A 60 1.56 -4.91 -1.00
C PHE A 60 2.97 -5.47 -1.30
N LEU A 61 3.93 -5.35 -0.39
CA LEU A 61 5.27 -5.94 -0.54
C LEU A 61 5.33 -7.44 -0.17
N ASP A 62 4.28 -8.00 0.44
CA ASP A 62 4.38 -9.34 1.04
C ASP A 62 4.62 -10.47 0.04
N SER A 63 4.07 -10.34 -1.16
CA SER A 63 4.26 -11.31 -2.25
C SER A 63 5.37 -10.95 -3.24
N LEU A 64 6.09 -9.83 -3.01
CA LEU A 64 7.13 -9.35 -3.91
C LEU A 64 8.53 -9.82 -3.49
N ASP A 65 9.52 -9.56 -4.37
CA ASP A 65 10.92 -9.87 -4.10
C ASP A 65 11.38 -9.23 -2.77
N PRO A 66 12.03 -9.98 -1.87
CA PRO A 66 12.58 -9.47 -0.63
C PRO A 66 13.50 -8.25 -0.78
N ALA A 67 14.16 -8.10 -1.94
CA ALA A 67 14.95 -6.92 -2.25
C ALA A 67 14.12 -5.62 -2.25
N LEU A 68 12.85 -5.68 -2.65
CA LEU A 68 11.95 -4.55 -2.59
C LEU A 68 11.62 -4.16 -1.15
N LYS A 69 11.37 -5.12 -0.26
CA LYS A 69 11.21 -4.84 1.18
C LYS A 69 12.43 -4.10 1.74
N THR A 70 13.64 -4.54 1.33
CA THR A 70 14.89 -3.87 1.70
C THR A 70 14.95 -2.44 1.16
N ALA A 71 14.55 -2.21 -0.10
CA ALA A 71 14.54 -0.88 -0.71
C ALA A 71 13.56 0.07 0.01
N TYR A 72 12.34 -0.39 0.33
CA TYR A 72 11.36 0.40 1.07
C TYR A 72 11.80 0.72 2.50
N SER A 73 12.33 -0.26 3.23
CA SER A 73 12.92 -0.03 4.55
C SER A 73 14.09 0.96 4.48
N THR A 74 14.93 0.85 3.43
CA THR A 74 16.02 1.79 3.19
C THR A 74 15.49 3.19 2.89
N ALA A 75 14.47 3.32 2.02
CA ALA A 75 13.85 4.61 1.72
C ALA A 75 13.34 5.29 2.98
N ALA A 76 12.65 4.54 3.86
CA ALA A 76 12.20 5.04 5.15
C ALA A 76 13.35 5.55 6.03
N SER A 77 14.47 4.84 6.05
CA SER A 77 15.65 5.20 6.87
C SER A 77 16.37 6.47 6.41
N VAL A 78 16.27 6.81 5.14
CA VAL A 78 16.92 8.00 4.52
C VAL A 78 15.90 8.97 3.93
N LYS A 79 14.63 8.90 4.38
CA LYS A 79 13.52 9.67 3.82
C LYS A 79 13.79 11.17 3.74
N ASP A 80 14.42 11.73 4.77
CA ASP A 80 14.71 13.18 4.83
C ASP A 80 15.74 13.60 3.77
N ILE A 81 16.68 12.71 3.43
CA ILE A 81 17.63 12.95 2.33
C ILE A 81 16.90 12.82 0.98
N LEU A 82 16.07 11.79 0.81
CA LEU A 82 15.37 11.50 -0.44
C LEU A 82 14.43 12.62 -0.89
N THR A 83 13.94 13.47 0.01
CA THR A 83 13.17 14.67 -0.34
C THR A 83 13.95 15.64 -1.23
N SER A 84 15.29 15.63 -1.12
CA SER A 84 16.22 16.50 -1.87
C SER A 84 16.88 15.77 -3.05
N ILE A 85 16.54 14.52 -3.30
CA ILE A 85 17.11 13.73 -4.40
C ILE A 85 16.08 13.56 -5.51
N PRO A 86 16.38 13.98 -6.74
CA PRO A 86 15.46 13.83 -7.86
C PRO A 86 15.35 12.38 -8.31
N CYS A 87 14.25 12.07 -8.98
CA CYS A 87 14.10 10.84 -9.73
C CYS A 87 14.26 11.11 -11.22
N TYR A 88 14.88 10.16 -11.93
CA TYR A 88 15.20 10.24 -13.35
C TYR A 88 14.47 9.19 -14.18
N CYS A 89 13.38 8.62 -13.66
CA CYS A 89 12.60 7.58 -14.35
C CYS A 89 11.38 8.11 -15.16
N GLY A 90 11.12 9.43 -15.14
CA GLY A 90 9.95 10.04 -15.77
C GLY A 90 8.71 10.12 -14.87
N CYS A 91 8.81 9.69 -13.60
CA CYS A 91 7.67 9.72 -12.67
C CYS A 91 7.22 11.15 -12.28
N GLY A 92 8.04 12.17 -12.54
CA GLY A 92 7.65 13.59 -12.40
C GLY A 92 6.46 13.93 -13.31
N GLU A 93 6.51 13.48 -14.56
CA GLU A 93 5.43 13.70 -15.54
C GLU A 93 4.29 12.67 -15.38
N SER A 94 4.62 11.38 -15.22
CA SER A 94 3.62 10.30 -15.22
C SER A 94 2.85 10.17 -13.91
N ALA A 95 3.47 10.50 -12.78
CA ALA A 95 2.89 10.32 -11.44
C ALA A 95 2.87 11.59 -10.58
N GLY A 96 3.44 12.70 -11.08
CA GLY A 96 3.50 13.97 -10.33
C GLY A 96 4.49 13.93 -9.16
N HIS A 97 5.47 13.04 -9.18
CA HIS A 97 6.47 12.92 -8.12
C HIS A 97 7.39 14.14 -8.11
N GLN A 98 7.73 14.61 -6.91
CA GLN A 98 8.61 15.77 -6.72
C GLN A 98 10.04 15.36 -6.37
N SER A 99 10.25 14.14 -5.88
CA SER A 99 11.55 13.60 -5.49
C SER A 99 11.55 12.08 -5.54
N ASN A 100 12.71 11.46 -5.33
CA ASN A 100 12.84 10.01 -5.24
C ASN A 100 12.04 9.43 -4.06
N LEU A 101 11.82 10.20 -2.98
CA LEU A 101 11.00 9.76 -1.86
C LEU A 101 9.60 9.34 -2.30
N ASN A 102 8.97 10.10 -3.20
CA ASN A 102 7.58 9.87 -3.61
C ASN A 102 7.37 8.53 -4.33
N CYS A 103 8.45 7.90 -4.83
CA CYS A 103 8.37 6.56 -5.40
C CYS A 103 8.13 5.46 -4.34
N PHE A 104 8.30 5.75 -3.05
CA PHE A 104 8.18 4.82 -1.93
C PHE A 104 7.21 5.32 -0.86
N ILE A 105 7.27 6.60 -0.56
CA ILE A 105 6.48 7.26 0.49
C ILE A 105 5.81 8.49 -0.12
N LYS A 106 4.49 8.44 -0.15
CA LYS A 106 3.66 9.58 -0.57
C LYS A 106 3.67 10.67 0.49
N GLU A 107 3.51 10.27 1.76
CA GLU A 107 3.35 11.21 2.87
C GLU A 107 3.75 10.57 4.20
N VAL A 108 4.30 11.37 5.09
CA VAL A 108 4.47 11.07 6.51
C VAL A 108 3.62 12.05 7.29
N ASN A 109 2.59 11.55 7.97
CA ASN A 109 1.64 12.37 8.70
C ASN A 109 2.20 12.87 10.03
N ALA A 110 1.58 13.90 10.59
CA ALA A 110 2.01 14.50 11.87
C ALA A 110 1.90 13.53 13.07
N ASP A 111 1.05 12.51 12.99
CA ASP A 111 0.91 11.45 14.00
C ASP A 111 1.94 10.33 13.84
N GLY A 112 2.80 10.41 12.82
CA GLY A 112 3.83 9.43 12.50
C GLY A 112 3.36 8.32 11.55
N SER A 113 2.09 8.26 11.20
CA SER A 113 1.61 7.32 10.17
C SER A 113 2.20 7.65 8.81
N VAL A 114 2.33 6.62 7.95
CA VAL A 114 3.00 6.72 6.65
C VAL A 114 2.07 6.23 5.57
N VAL A 115 1.91 7.01 4.52
CA VAL A 115 1.27 6.60 3.28
C VAL A 115 2.38 6.15 2.32
N TRP A 116 2.48 4.85 2.13
CA TRP A 116 3.40 4.24 1.18
C TRP A 116 2.84 4.31 -0.23
N ASP A 117 3.73 4.29 -1.22
CA ASP A 117 3.40 4.29 -2.64
C ASP A 117 4.10 3.12 -3.34
N ASP A 118 3.38 2.35 -4.17
CA ASP A 118 3.92 1.14 -4.79
C ASP A 118 4.76 1.42 -6.05
N HIS A 119 4.91 2.67 -6.47
CA HIS A 119 5.66 3.05 -7.68
C HIS A 119 7.08 2.49 -7.67
N GLY A 120 7.76 2.51 -6.53
CA GLY A 120 9.11 1.96 -6.36
C GLY A 120 9.22 0.46 -6.66
N THR A 121 8.11 -0.30 -6.61
CA THR A 121 8.12 -1.73 -6.92
C THR A 121 8.35 -2.02 -8.40
N ARG A 122 8.09 -1.04 -9.26
CA ARG A 122 8.15 -1.14 -10.74
C ARG A 122 9.30 -0.36 -11.36
N CYS A 123 10.12 0.32 -10.53
CA CYS A 123 11.13 1.25 -11.03
C CYS A 123 12.52 0.94 -10.48
N GLY A 124 13.36 0.28 -11.28
CA GLY A 124 14.74 -0.03 -10.91
C GLY A 124 15.59 1.24 -10.64
N VAL A 125 15.38 2.31 -11.39
CA VAL A 125 16.09 3.60 -11.21
C VAL A 125 15.82 4.17 -9.81
N CYS A 126 14.56 4.14 -9.34
CA CYS A 126 14.21 4.64 -8.02
C CYS A 126 14.87 3.80 -6.91
N VAL A 127 14.85 2.47 -7.05
CA VAL A 127 15.48 1.54 -6.10
C VAL A 127 16.98 1.77 -6.04
N GLU A 128 17.66 1.80 -7.18
CA GLU A 128 19.11 2.00 -7.27
C GLU A 128 19.53 3.35 -6.68
N THR A 129 18.79 4.42 -7.00
CA THR A 129 19.01 5.75 -6.40
C THR A 129 18.92 5.69 -4.89
N THR A 130 17.86 5.10 -4.33
CA THR A 130 17.66 4.99 -2.88
C THR A 130 18.80 4.21 -2.20
N MET A 131 19.20 3.09 -2.78
CA MET A 131 20.30 2.27 -2.23
C MET A 131 21.64 3.02 -2.28
N THR A 132 21.89 3.79 -3.37
CA THR A 132 23.09 4.62 -3.53
C THR A 132 23.10 5.76 -2.51
N VAL A 133 21.97 6.45 -2.32
CA VAL A 133 21.81 7.50 -1.30
C VAL A 133 22.13 6.97 0.09
N SER A 134 21.56 5.82 0.46
CA SER A 134 21.81 5.19 1.76
C SER A 134 23.31 4.86 1.95
N LYS A 135 23.94 4.29 0.91
CA LYS A 135 25.37 3.97 0.94
C LYS A 135 26.23 5.23 1.14
N LEU A 136 25.97 6.29 0.39
CA LEU A 136 26.74 7.53 0.46
C LEU A 136 26.51 8.27 1.79
N SER A 137 25.29 8.26 2.32
CA SER A 137 24.96 8.81 3.64
C SER A 137 25.71 8.07 4.75
N LYS A 138 25.78 6.75 4.72
CA LYS A 138 26.58 5.91 5.68
C LYS A 138 28.08 6.21 5.58
N GLN A 139 28.56 6.71 4.44
CA GLN A 139 29.93 7.17 4.27
C GLN A 139 30.17 8.60 4.77
N GLY A 140 29.15 9.24 5.35
CA GLY A 140 29.22 10.61 5.88
C GLY A 140 29.19 11.71 4.83
N LYS A 141 28.77 11.44 3.60
CA LYS A 141 28.65 12.48 2.58
C LYS A 141 27.50 13.43 2.90
N SER A 142 27.70 14.72 2.59
CA SER A 142 26.63 15.71 2.73
C SER A 142 25.50 15.45 1.73
N VAL A 143 24.29 15.94 2.02
CA VAL A 143 23.14 15.84 1.11
C VAL A 143 23.46 16.46 -0.26
N LYS A 144 24.18 17.58 -0.25
CA LYS A 144 24.66 18.25 -1.47
C LYS A 144 25.59 17.37 -2.31
N ASP A 145 26.56 16.70 -1.68
CA ASP A 145 27.47 15.81 -2.39
C ASP A 145 26.73 14.59 -2.94
N ILE A 146 25.80 14.04 -2.16
CA ILE A 146 24.96 12.91 -2.59
C ILE A 146 24.14 13.33 -3.82
N ARG A 147 23.45 14.48 -3.75
CA ARG A 147 22.69 15.03 -4.86
C ARG A 147 23.54 15.20 -6.11
N ASN A 148 24.72 15.80 -6.00
CA ASN A 148 25.63 16.01 -7.13
C ASN A 148 26.08 14.68 -7.77
N ILE A 149 26.30 13.65 -6.97
CA ILE A 149 26.68 12.31 -7.46
C ILE A 149 25.51 11.68 -8.23
N ILE A 150 24.29 11.75 -7.71
CA ILE A 150 23.09 11.23 -8.37
C ILE A 150 22.83 11.96 -9.69
N ASP A 151 22.86 13.31 -9.67
CA ASP A 151 22.66 14.12 -10.86
C ASP A 151 23.69 13.75 -11.94
N LYS A 152 24.96 13.65 -11.58
CA LYS A 152 26.02 13.24 -12.50
C LYS A 152 25.82 11.83 -13.08
N THR A 153 25.27 10.93 -12.29
CA THR A 153 25.02 9.54 -12.71
C THR A 153 23.93 9.45 -13.76
N TYR A 154 22.86 10.24 -13.59
CA TYR A 154 21.65 10.10 -14.39
C TYR A 154 21.46 11.21 -15.45
N SER A 155 22.22 12.33 -15.42
CA SER A 155 22.13 13.41 -16.42
C SER A 155 22.89 13.08 -17.72
N THR A 156 22.88 11.82 -18.14
CA THR A 156 23.63 11.37 -19.34
C THR A 156 22.85 11.51 -20.64
N GLY A 157 21.56 11.85 -20.56
CA GLY A 157 20.63 11.90 -21.69
C GLY A 157 19.95 10.55 -22.00
N GLU A 158 20.32 9.49 -21.29
CA GLU A 158 19.69 8.16 -21.40
C GLU A 158 18.49 7.99 -20.47
N TYR A 159 18.34 8.87 -19.52
CA TYR A 159 17.27 8.89 -18.51
C TYR A 159 16.33 10.07 -18.75
N ALA A 160 15.16 10.04 -18.12
CA ALA A 160 14.20 11.14 -18.17
C ALA A 160 14.75 12.40 -17.46
N ALA A 161 14.11 13.53 -17.69
CA ALA A 161 14.41 14.76 -16.94
C ALA A 161 14.21 14.55 -15.44
N PRO A 162 15.02 15.20 -14.60
CA PRO A 162 14.89 15.12 -13.15
C PRO A 162 13.53 15.63 -12.68
N THR A 163 13.00 15.02 -11.62
CA THR A 163 11.84 15.60 -10.91
C THR A 163 12.18 17.00 -10.38
N PRO A 164 11.17 17.90 -10.19
CA PRO A 164 11.38 19.29 -9.76
C PRO A 164 11.71 19.39 -8.26
N THR A 165 12.82 18.76 -7.88
CA THR A 165 13.26 18.65 -6.49
C THR A 165 13.97 19.94 -6.06
N PRO A 166 13.73 20.45 -4.83
CA PRO A 166 14.41 21.65 -4.32
C PRO A 166 15.93 21.53 -4.38
N GLU A 167 16.60 22.63 -4.67
CA GLU A 167 18.06 22.69 -4.61
C GLU A 167 18.55 22.53 -3.16
N VAL A 168 19.70 21.90 -3.00
CA VAL A 168 20.37 21.73 -1.71
C VAL A 168 21.46 22.78 -1.58
N MET A 169 21.31 23.64 -0.59
CA MET A 169 22.28 24.69 -0.26
C MET A 169 23.56 24.14 0.38
#